data_0c6c91be2b07407248b17f88ac6a6a43
#
_entry.id   0c6c91be2b07407248b17f88ac6a6a43
#
_cell.length_a   1.000
_cell.length_b   1.000
_cell.length_c   1.000
_cell.angle_alpha   90.00
_cell.angle_beta   90.00
_cell.angle_gamma   90.00
#
_symmetry.space_group_name_H-M   'P 1'
#
loop_
_entity.id
_entity.type
_entity.pdbx_description
1 polymer ?
#
loop_
_entity_poly.entity_id
_entity_poly.type
_entity_poly.pdbx_seq_one_letter_code
_entity_poly.pdbx_strand_id
1 'polypeptide(L)'
;MSSLRKLRRPVAVALPMAVVVAAAVVLGQTTAQAGLPAAAVTGSARLPAIPLAAFSNALLPGTVADDRGVKLGGIGSDIFPAGQPGEFWTVTDRGPNGQIKVDGTKRRTFPVPGFDPALVKIKVAGDRVTVLDARPLTTRSGRPVTGLPNLPGRDEAPYTYDAERPLAYDANGLDTEGLVRAADGSFWLADEYGPSLVHVAASGRVLARHVPKGLRLTGTDYPVVESLPGILAKRKINRGFEGLALLPDGDLVAAVQSPLSNPDTAAGASSRTARLLRFSPARGAVTAEYAYRFDPVGEVDPGENDTSELKISSVVAVGRDRLLVEERTDRAARLQRVELDGLRNILGSRWDDPATDPSLEQSGDRAPVLPKRLVVDLGKVKGVPQKIEGIAVSGRHTLTLVNDNDFGMTDGPDAFDDRGRLVDSGVPTTVVTVRLRTAVR
;
A
#
# COMPACT_ATOMS: atom_id res chain seq x y z
N MET A 1 54.86 -96.79 -8.28
CA MET A 1 55.51 -96.58 -9.56
C MET A 1 55.28 -95.11 -9.92
N SER A 2 56.31 -94.49 -10.25
CA SER A 2 56.41 -93.16 -10.73
C SER A 2 56.50 -91.98 -9.70
N SER A 3 57.67 -91.42 -9.76
CA SER A 3 58.34 -90.45 -8.90
C SER A 3 57.89 -89.04 -9.17
N LEU A 4 57.60 -88.28 -8.12
CA LEU A 4 57.40 -86.84 -8.17
C LEU A 4 58.66 -86.08 -7.80
N ARG A 5 59.21 -85.30 -8.73
CA ARG A 5 60.33 -84.36 -8.50
C ARG A 5 59.69 -82.99 -8.08
N LYS A 6 60.14 -82.57 -6.91
CA LYS A 6 59.85 -81.18 -6.41
C LYS A 6 60.82 -80.20 -7.03
N LEU A 7 60.34 -79.20 -7.73
CA LEU A 7 61.13 -78.03 -8.14
C LEU A 7 60.94 -76.90 -7.10
N ARG A 8 62.02 -76.42 -6.55
CA ARG A 8 62.14 -75.29 -5.68
C ARG A 8 62.20 -74.02 -6.54
N ARG A 9 61.30 -73.02 -6.23
CA ARG A 9 61.39 -71.70 -6.79
C ARG A 9 62.13 -70.77 -5.82
N PRO A 10 62.92 -69.77 -6.30
CA PRO A 10 63.59 -68.80 -5.44
C PRO A 10 62.66 -67.73 -4.96
N VAL A 11 62.87 -67.32 -3.71
CA VAL A 11 62.18 -66.15 -3.07
C VAL A 11 62.87 -64.90 -3.52
N ALA A 12 62.15 -64.02 -4.20
CA ALA A 12 62.56 -62.64 -4.49
C ALA A 12 62.12 -61.72 -3.35
N VAL A 13 63.12 -61.09 -2.71
CA VAL A 13 62.85 -60.02 -1.69
C VAL A 13 62.59 -58.72 -2.44
N ALA A 14 61.39 -58.20 -2.29
CA ALA A 14 61.03 -56.87 -2.80
C ALA A 14 61.15 -55.85 -1.68
N LEU A 15 62.03 -54.86 -1.89
CA LEU A 15 62.11 -53.66 -1.06
C LEU A 15 60.84 -52.77 -1.31
N PRO A 16 60.25 -52.12 -0.28
CA PRO A 16 59.19 -51.22 -0.48
C PRO A 16 59.71 -49.84 -0.97
N MET A 17 59.25 -49.44 -2.14
CA MET A 17 59.49 -48.10 -2.68
C MET A 17 58.48 -47.15 -1.98
N ALA A 18 59.00 -46.23 -1.16
CA ALA A 18 58.15 -45.19 -0.54
C ALA A 18 57.76 -44.16 -1.61
N VAL A 19 56.48 -44.14 -1.98
CA VAL A 19 55.93 -43.09 -2.82
C VAL A 19 55.56 -41.90 -1.91
N VAL A 20 56.34 -40.84 -2.00
CA VAL A 20 56.03 -39.55 -1.39
C VAL A 20 54.96 -38.89 -2.28
N VAL A 21 53.67 -38.94 -1.85
CA VAL A 21 52.57 -38.14 -2.45
C VAL A 21 52.68 -36.73 -1.88
N ALA A 22 53.24 -35.79 -2.63
CA ALA A 22 53.13 -34.36 -2.33
C ALA A 22 51.70 -33.92 -2.56
N ALA A 23 50.92 -33.74 -1.48
CA ALA A 23 49.60 -33.09 -1.53
C ALA A 23 49.82 -31.59 -1.79
N ALA A 24 49.62 -31.16 -3.03
CA ALA A 24 49.45 -29.73 -3.35
C ALA A 24 48.15 -29.25 -2.79
N VAL A 25 48.17 -28.53 -1.65
CA VAL A 25 47.03 -27.77 -1.14
C VAL A 25 46.80 -26.60 -2.08
N VAL A 26 45.91 -26.76 -3.05
CA VAL A 26 45.39 -25.66 -3.82
C VAL A 26 44.45 -24.90 -2.89
N LEU A 27 44.96 -23.85 -2.27
CA LEU A 27 44.14 -22.79 -1.65
C LEU A 27 43.34 -22.13 -2.78
N GLY A 28 42.17 -22.69 -3.10
CA GLY A 28 41.17 -22.04 -3.91
C GLY A 28 40.72 -20.79 -3.16
N GLN A 29 41.24 -19.65 -3.55
CA GLN A 29 40.60 -18.38 -3.23
C GLN A 29 39.23 -18.39 -3.92
N THR A 30 38.19 -18.80 -3.20
CA THR A 30 36.83 -18.49 -3.55
C THR A 30 36.70 -16.96 -3.41
N THR A 31 36.98 -16.25 -4.51
CA THR A 31 36.44 -14.90 -4.65
C THR A 31 34.96 -15.05 -4.48
N ALA A 32 34.42 -14.64 -3.32
CA ALA A 32 33.01 -14.48 -3.12
C ALA A 32 32.55 -13.49 -4.21
N GLN A 33 31.99 -14.05 -5.28
CA GLN A 33 31.37 -13.26 -6.31
C GLN A 33 30.18 -12.59 -5.59
N ALA A 34 30.33 -11.30 -5.27
CA ALA A 34 29.28 -10.52 -4.65
C ALA A 34 28.05 -10.70 -5.53
N GLY A 35 27.11 -11.53 -5.09
CA GLY A 35 25.92 -11.84 -5.86
C GLY A 35 25.22 -10.53 -6.17
N LEU A 36 24.74 -10.35 -7.40
CA LEU A 36 23.93 -9.19 -7.77
C LEU A 36 22.85 -8.98 -6.71
N PRO A 37 22.59 -7.74 -6.29
CA PRO A 37 21.58 -7.46 -5.28
C PRO A 37 20.23 -8.08 -5.68
N ALA A 38 19.44 -8.50 -4.70
CA ALA A 38 18.13 -9.13 -4.94
C ALA A 38 17.18 -8.18 -5.70
N ALA A 39 17.38 -6.87 -5.56
CA ALA A 39 16.69 -5.81 -6.26
C ALA A 39 17.59 -4.59 -6.43
N ALA A 40 17.31 -3.77 -7.45
CA ALA A 40 18.01 -2.51 -7.69
C ALA A 40 17.09 -1.49 -8.33
N VAL A 41 17.24 -0.21 -7.96
CA VAL A 41 16.61 0.91 -8.66
C VAL A 41 17.31 1.09 -10.02
N THR A 42 16.52 1.09 -11.09
CA THR A 42 17.01 1.27 -12.47
C THR A 42 16.54 2.56 -13.11
N GLY A 43 15.61 3.27 -12.49
CA GLY A 43 15.11 4.57 -12.90
C GLY A 43 14.51 5.32 -11.73
N SER A 44 14.61 6.64 -11.74
CA SER A 44 14.01 7.52 -10.75
C SER A 44 13.57 8.81 -11.44
N ALA A 45 12.31 9.18 -11.26
CA ALA A 45 11.70 10.38 -11.83
C ALA A 45 10.98 11.16 -10.74
N ARG A 46 10.96 12.48 -10.85
CA ARG A 46 10.32 13.36 -9.88
C ARG A 46 9.20 14.17 -10.52
N LEU A 47 8.14 14.37 -9.75
CA LEU A 47 7.12 15.36 -10.08
C LEU A 47 7.75 16.76 -9.89
N PRO A 48 7.69 17.65 -10.90
CA PRO A 48 8.14 19.02 -10.70
C PRO A 48 7.25 19.75 -9.70
N ALA A 49 7.78 20.78 -9.06
CA ALA A 49 7.03 21.63 -8.16
C ALA A 49 5.94 22.39 -8.92
N ILE A 50 4.71 21.98 -8.82
CA ILE A 50 3.53 22.59 -9.43
C ILE A 50 2.69 23.19 -8.30
N PRO A 51 2.43 24.51 -8.25
CA PRO A 51 1.50 25.09 -7.29
C PRO A 51 0.14 24.40 -7.36
N LEU A 52 -0.45 24.06 -6.21
CA LEU A 52 -1.71 23.33 -6.18
C LEU A 52 -2.84 24.09 -6.85
N ALA A 53 -2.91 25.42 -6.65
CA ALA A 53 -3.89 26.27 -7.33
C ALA A 53 -3.69 26.25 -8.87
N ALA A 54 -2.45 26.25 -9.35
CA ALA A 54 -2.18 26.18 -10.79
C ALA A 54 -2.62 24.84 -11.38
N PHE A 55 -2.38 23.72 -10.70
CA PHE A 55 -2.85 22.40 -11.10
C PHE A 55 -4.38 22.35 -11.09
N SER A 56 -5.02 22.70 -9.98
CA SER A 56 -6.48 22.64 -9.81
C SER A 56 -7.19 23.53 -10.82
N ASN A 57 -6.77 24.77 -10.97
CA ASN A 57 -7.46 25.73 -11.85
C ASN A 57 -7.23 25.44 -13.33
N ALA A 58 -6.19 24.71 -13.72
CA ALA A 58 -5.94 24.33 -15.11
C ALA A 58 -6.64 23.04 -15.54
N LEU A 59 -6.77 22.08 -14.63
CA LEU A 59 -7.19 20.71 -14.97
C LEU A 59 -8.48 20.27 -14.24
N LEU A 60 -8.79 20.88 -13.10
CA LEU A 60 -10.00 20.63 -12.33
C LEU A 60 -10.94 21.84 -12.39
N PRO A 61 -12.16 21.79 -11.86
CA PRO A 61 -13.14 22.88 -11.96
C PRO A 61 -12.79 24.21 -11.28
N GLY A 62 -11.54 24.41 -10.87
CA GLY A 62 -11.07 25.70 -10.41
C GLY A 62 -11.58 26.14 -9.04
N THR A 63 -11.47 25.28 -8.05
CA THR A 63 -12.00 25.53 -6.70
C THR A 63 -10.96 26.06 -5.71
N VAL A 64 -9.68 26.08 -6.06
CA VAL A 64 -8.60 26.52 -5.18
C VAL A 64 -8.26 27.99 -5.44
N ALA A 65 -8.73 28.89 -4.57
CA ALA A 65 -8.43 30.32 -4.65
C ALA A 65 -7.08 30.69 -4.00
N ASP A 66 -6.75 30.04 -2.89
CA ASP A 66 -5.46 30.18 -2.19
C ASP A 66 -4.97 28.79 -1.75
N ASP A 67 -3.87 28.35 -2.34
CA ASP A 67 -3.24 27.08 -2.01
C ASP A 67 -2.28 27.15 -0.81
N ARG A 68 -2.13 28.29 -0.17
CA ARG A 68 -1.21 28.53 0.95
C ARG A 68 0.24 28.13 0.68
N GLY A 69 0.67 28.11 -0.58
CA GLY A 69 1.99 27.64 -0.99
C GLY A 69 2.13 26.13 -1.11
N VAL A 70 1.05 25.38 -0.95
CA VAL A 70 1.02 23.93 -1.17
C VAL A 70 1.27 23.63 -2.65
N LYS A 71 2.05 22.61 -2.92
CA LYS A 71 2.32 22.09 -4.25
C LYS A 71 1.52 20.81 -4.49
N LEU A 72 1.32 20.47 -5.76
CA LEU A 72 0.78 19.16 -6.13
C LEU A 72 1.66 18.06 -5.53
N GLY A 73 1.04 17.24 -4.74
CA GLY A 73 1.58 16.06 -4.06
C GLY A 73 0.43 15.09 -3.83
N GLY A 74 0.57 14.16 -2.87
CA GLY A 74 -0.50 13.23 -2.51
C GLY A 74 -1.04 12.41 -3.69
N ILE A 75 -0.35 12.39 -4.84
CA ILE A 75 -0.71 11.54 -6.00
C ILE A 75 -0.10 10.14 -5.89
N GLY A 76 0.58 9.88 -4.80
CA GLY A 76 1.31 8.64 -4.55
C GLY A 76 0.53 7.57 -3.81
N SER A 77 -0.72 7.81 -3.44
CA SER A 77 -1.57 6.85 -2.72
C SER A 77 -1.69 5.52 -3.46
N ASP A 78 -1.76 5.52 -4.81
CA ASP A 78 -1.61 4.30 -5.61
C ASP A 78 -1.18 4.61 -7.05
N ILE A 79 -0.76 3.58 -7.78
CA ILE A 79 -0.33 3.68 -9.19
C ILE A 79 -0.79 2.45 -9.99
N PHE A 80 -1.50 2.68 -11.10
CA PHE A 80 -2.04 1.63 -11.97
C PHE A 80 -1.65 1.85 -13.43
N PRO A 81 -1.21 0.83 -14.20
CA PRO A 81 -0.82 0.98 -15.60
C PRO A 81 -1.94 1.56 -16.47
N ALA A 82 -1.63 2.58 -17.29
CA ALA A 82 -2.61 3.26 -18.15
C ALA A 82 -2.63 2.73 -19.60
N GLY A 83 -1.95 1.61 -19.87
CA GLY A 83 -1.95 0.92 -21.16
C GLY A 83 -0.82 1.31 -22.09
N GLN A 84 -0.22 2.49 -21.96
CA GLN A 84 0.97 2.88 -22.72
C GLN A 84 2.23 2.76 -21.86
N PRO A 85 3.39 2.41 -22.42
CA PRO A 85 4.63 2.33 -21.67
C PRO A 85 4.96 3.63 -20.93
N GLY A 86 5.21 3.52 -19.63
CA GLY A 86 5.51 4.65 -18.75
C GLY A 86 4.31 5.55 -18.41
N GLU A 87 3.10 5.19 -18.83
CA GLU A 87 1.89 5.90 -18.45
C GLU A 87 1.15 5.15 -17.35
N PHE A 88 0.71 5.91 -16.35
CA PHE A 88 0.00 5.39 -15.19
C PHE A 88 -1.17 6.28 -14.81
N TRP A 89 -2.19 5.68 -14.23
CA TRP A 89 -3.18 6.35 -13.42
C TRP A 89 -2.72 6.34 -11.97
N THR A 90 -2.90 7.45 -11.30
CA THR A 90 -2.76 7.63 -9.87
C THR A 90 -4.01 8.27 -9.30
N VAL A 91 -4.13 8.33 -8.00
CA VAL A 91 -5.20 9.03 -7.31
C VAL A 91 -4.59 9.92 -6.23
N THR A 92 -5.17 11.09 -6.00
CA THR A 92 -4.84 11.88 -4.82
C THR A 92 -5.63 11.35 -3.63
N ASP A 93 -5.06 11.45 -2.44
CA ASP A 93 -5.78 11.27 -1.18
C ASP A 93 -6.83 12.38 -0.95
N ARG A 94 -7.25 12.57 0.30
CA ARG A 94 -8.16 13.66 0.73
C ARG A 94 -7.60 15.07 0.50
N GLY A 95 -6.36 15.22 0.06
CA GLY A 95 -5.70 16.49 -0.17
C GLY A 95 -4.85 16.95 1.02
N PRO A 96 -4.29 18.18 0.92
CA PRO A 96 -3.40 18.71 1.94
C PRO A 96 -4.03 18.66 3.32
N ASN A 97 -3.39 17.96 4.23
CA ASN A 97 -3.86 17.80 5.61
C ASN A 97 -2.68 17.64 6.56
N GLY A 98 -2.90 17.95 7.83
CA GLY A 98 -1.91 17.79 8.89
C GLY A 98 -2.60 17.59 10.22
N GLN A 99 -1.85 17.54 11.30
CA GLN A 99 -2.37 17.32 12.63
C GLN A 99 -1.71 18.26 13.63
N ILE A 100 -2.51 19.03 14.35
CA ILE A 100 -2.06 19.91 15.43
C ILE A 100 -2.68 19.44 16.74
N LYS A 101 -1.86 19.41 17.81
CA LYS A 101 -2.34 19.09 19.16
C LYS A 101 -2.67 20.38 19.92
N VAL A 102 -3.95 20.56 20.26
CA VAL A 102 -4.45 21.69 21.03
C VAL A 102 -5.03 21.16 22.34
N ASP A 103 -4.57 21.65 23.47
CA ASP A 103 -4.98 21.21 24.82
C ASP A 103 -4.99 19.68 24.99
N GLY A 104 -3.96 19.03 24.48
CA GLY A 104 -3.82 17.58 24.51
C GLY A 104 -4.65 16.81 23.46
N THR A 105 -5.56 17.45 22.75
CA THR A 105 -6.44 16.85 21.74
C THR A 105 -5.85 17.05 20.34
N LYS A 106 -5.76 15.98 19.56
CA LYS A 106 -5.36 16.04 18.16
C LYS A 106 -6.49 16.59 17.31
N ARG A 107 -6.20 17.60 16.49
CA ARG A 107 -7.12 18.20 15.51
C ARG A 107 -6.57 17.97 14.11
N ARG A 108 -7.39 17.41 13.22
CA ARG A 108 -7.02 17.23 11.81
C ARG A 108 -7.23 18.54 11.07
N THR A 109 -6.18 19.07 10.47
CA THR A 109 -6.24 20.35 9.76
C THR A 109 -6.31 20.16 8.25
N PHE A 110 -7.10 21.02 7.59
CA PHE A 110 -7.28 21.06 6.15
C PHE A 110 -6.99 22.49 5.66
N PRO A 111 -5.76 22.78 5.18
CA PRO A 111 -5.39 24.12 4.72
C PRO A 111 -6.13 24.53 3.44
N VAL A 112 -6.54 23.57 2.63
CA VAL A 112 -7.30 23.77 1.39
C VAL A 112 -8.56 22.91 1.44
N PRO A 113 -9.57 23.27 2.26
CA PRO A 113 -10.76 22.42 2.49
C PRO A 113 -11.64 22.24 1.25
N GLY A 114 -11.48 23.06 0.24
CA GLY A 114 -12.13 22.94 -1.07
C GLY A 114 -11.29 22.15 -2.10
N PHE A 115 -10.28 21.41 -1.68
CA PHE A 115 -9.53 20.53 -2.57
C PHE A 115 -10.43 19.39 -3.08
N ASP A 116 -10.35 19.11 -4.37
CA ASP A 116 -11.10 18.07 -5.05
C ASP A 116 -10.19 16.85 -5.28
N PRO A 117 -10.34 15.73 -4.54
CA PRO A 117 -9.67 14.48 -4.88
C PRO A 117 -9.88 14.09 -6.34
N ALA A 118 -8.82 13.62 -6.99
CA ALA A 118 -8.83 13.43 -8.43
C ALA A 118 -8.09 12.16 -8.88
N LEU A 119 -8.57 11.59 -9.99
CA LEU A 119 -7.80 10.64 -10.79
C LEU A 119 -6.79 11.45 -11.60
N VAL A 120 -5.50 11.11 -11.51
CA VAL A 120 -4.43 11.82 -12.21
C VAL A 120 -3.72 10.85 -13.16
N LYS A 121 -3.64 11.19 -14.43
CA LYS A 121 -2.85 10.42 -15.40
C LYS A 121 -1.47 11.02 -15.54
N ILE A 122 -0.45 10.21 -15.32
CA ILE A 122 0.95 10.65 -15.38
C ILE A 122 1.74 9.90 -16.45
N LYS A 123 2.81 10.54 -16.92
CA LYS A 123 3.87 9.95 -17.75
C LYS A 123 5.19 10.03 -16.99
N VAL A 124 5.84 8.87 -16.88
CA VAL A 124 7.20 8.76 -16.35
C VAL A 124 8.15 8.59 -17.52
N ALA A 125 9.06 9.55 -17.71
CA ALA A 125 10.02 9.55 -18.80
C ALA A 125 11.35 10.18 -18.33
N GLY A 126 12.44 9.42 -18.44
CA GLY A 126 13.74 9.84 -17.91
C GLY A 126 13.67 10.08 -16.40
N ASP A 127 14.01 11.27 -15.98
CA ASP A 127 14.02 11.73 -14.59
C ASP A 127 12.78 12.56 -14.19
N ARG A 128 11.79 12.64 -15.10
CA ARG A 128 10.63 13.53 -14.94
C ARG A 128 9.30 12.77 -14.93
N VAL A 129 8.42 13.17 -14.02
CA VAL A 129 6.99 12.86 -14.03
C VAL A 129 6.24 14.04 -14.65
N THR A 130 5.36 13.77 -15.61
CA THR A 130 4.50 14.77 -16.26
C THR A 130 3.04 14.39 -16.05
N VAL A 131 2.23 15.34 -15.61
CA VAL A 131 0.77 15.18 -15.55
C VAL A 131 0.23 15.30 -16.98
N LEU A 132 -0.52 14.29 -17.43
CA LEU A 132 -1.14 14.26 -18.75
C LEU A 132 -2.63 14.63 -18.73
N ASP A 133 -3.32 14.25 -17.64
CA ASP A 133 -4.76 14.42 -17.48
C ASP A 133 -5.08 14.42 -15.97
N ALA A 134 -6.13 15.10 -15.58
CA ALA A 134 -6.69 15.01 -14.23
C ALA A 134 -8.22 15.11 -14.31
N ARG A 135 -8.91 14.27 -13.51
CA ARG A 135 -10.36 14.18 -13.48
C ARG A 135 -10.82 14.26 -12.04
N PRO A 136 -11.52 15.34 -11.66
CA PRO A 136 -12.01 15.46 -10.29
C PRO A 136 -13.01 14.33 -10.00
N LEU A 137 -13.02 13.85 -8.78
CA LEU A 137 -14.11 13.02 -8.31
C LEU A 137 -15.35 13.91 -8.15
N THR A 138 -16.46 13.49 -8.73
CA THR A 138 -17.69 14.29 -8.71
C THR A 138 -18.89 13.48 -8.24
N THR A 139 -19.82 14.15 -7.61
CA THR A 139 -21.12 13.59 -7.22
C THR A 139 -21.98 13.32 -8.47
N ARG A 140 -23.18 12.77 -8.27
CA ARG A 140 -24.14 12.52 -9.33
C ARG A 140 -24.57 13.80 -10.06
N SER A 141 -24.72 14.90 -9.33
CA SER A 141 -25.07 16.22 -9.88
C SER A 141 -23.89 16.94 -10.56
N GLY A 142 -22.67 16.35 -10.53
CA GLY A 142 -21.46 16.92 -11.10
C GLY A 142 -20.72 17.90 -10.17
N ARG A 143 -21.13 18.02 -8.90
CA ARG A 143 -20.36 18.81 -7.92
C ARG A 143 -19.07 18.04 -7.57
N PRO A 144 -17.92 18.71 -7.44
CA PRO A 144 -16.72 18.10 -6.92
C PRO A 144 -16.95 17.49 -5.53
N VAL A 145 -16.25 16.37 -5.27
CA VAL A 145 -16.17 15.73 -3.97
C VAL A 145 -15.02 16.38 -3.22
N THR A 146 -15.18 16.63 -1.93
CA THR A 146 -14.08 17.12 -1.09
C THR A 146 -13.30 15.97 -0.43
N GLY A 147 -12.14 16.28 0.16
CA GLY A 147 -11.44 15.35 1.04
C GLY A 147 -11.84 15.45 2.51
N LEU A 148 -12.93 16.18 2.83
CA LEU A 148 -13.36 16.36 4.21
C LEU A 148 -14.01 15.08 4.77
N PRO A 149 -13.81 14.79 6.07
CA PRO A 149 -14.38 13.64 6.75
C PRO A 149 -15.91 13.58 6.70
N ASN A 150 -16.48 12.38 6.77
CA ASN A 150 -17.91 12.17 6.59
C ASN A 150 -18.75 12.30 7.88
N LEU A 151 -18.31 11.63 8.96
CA LEU A 151 -19.18 11.38 10.11
C LEU A 151 -18.51 11.75 11.43
N PRO A 152 -19.17 12.62 12.24
CA PRO A 152 -18.72 12.90 13.61
C PRO A 152 -18.60 11.63 14.45
N GLY A 153 -17.49 11.54 15.22
CA GLY A 153 -17.22 10.41 16.12
C GLY A 153 -16.81 9.11 15.43
N ARG A 154 -16.80 9.09 14.09
CA ARG A 154 -16.30 7.99 13.29
C ARG A 154 -15.07 8.34 12.48
N ASP A 155 -14.98 9.58 12.07
CA ASP A 155 -13.85 10.16 11.38
C ASP A 155 -13.25 11.29 12.22
N GLU A 156 -12.05 11.75 11.86
CA GLU A 156 -11.37 12.85 12.53
C GLU A 156 -12.18 14.14 12.41
N ALA A 157 -12.22 14.95 13.46
CA ALA A 157 -12.85 16.26 13.37
C ALA A 157 -12.02 17.21 12.52
N PRO A 158 -12.59 17.80 11.44
CA PRO A 158 -11.85 18.67 10.54
C PRO A 158 -11.76 20.10 11.09
N TYR A 159 -10.60 20.72 10.90
CA TYR A 159 -10.29 22.09 11.31
C TYR A 159 -9.58 22.86 10.20
N THR A 160 -9.59 24.20 10.32
CA THR A 160 -8.75 25.06 9.50
C THR A 160 -7.26 24.78 9.72
N TYR A 161 -6.39 25.27 8.82
CA TYR A 161 -4.94 24.99 8.81
C TYR A 161 -4.24 25.28 10.16
N ASP A 162 -4.73 26.26 10.92
CA ASP A 162 -4.25 26.68 12.24
C ASP A 162 -4.90 25.92 13.42
N ALA A 163 -5.78 24.95 13.13
CA ALA A 163 -6.57 24.21 14.10
C ALA A 163 -7.50 25.08 14.98
N GLU A 164 -7.76 26.33 14.62
CA GLU A 164 -8.59 27.24 15.45
C GLU A 164 -10.09 27.00 15.23
N ARG A 165 -10.53 26.88 13.95
CA ARG A 165 -11.94 26.81 13.61
C ARG A 165 -12.33 25.43 13.10
N PRO A 166 -13.39 24.79 13.66
CA PRO A 166 -13.91 23.57 13.10
C PRO A 166 -14.48 23.82 11.70
N LEU A 167 -14.29 22.85 10.80
CA LEU A 167 -14.90 22.78 9.48
C LEU A 167 -16.13 21.85 9.54
N ALA A 168 -17.02 21.99 8.56
CA ALA A 168 -18.14 21.07 8.42
C ALA A 168 -17.64 19.71 7.90
N TYR A 169 -18.29 18.64 8.35
CA TYR A 169 -18.17 17.35 7.71
C TYR A 169 -18.86 17.36 6.35
N ASP A 170 -18.34 16.56 5.40
CA ASP A 170 -18.96 16.37 4.09
C ASP A 170 -19.34 14.90 3.88
N ALA A 171 -20.63 14.60 3.81
CA ALA A 171 -21.11 13.25 3.56
C ALA A 171 -20.63 12.67 2.21
N ASN A 172 -20.28 13.52 1.24
CA ASN A 172 -19.73 13.13 -0.05
C ASN A 172 -18.19 13.01 -0.04
N GLY A 173 -17.54 13.47 1.02
CA GLY A 173 -16.09 13.48 1.11
C GLY A 173 -15.47 12.08 0.95
N LEU A 174 -14.30 12.02 0.34
CA LEU A 174 -13.52 10.79 0.11
C LEU A 174 -12.07 10.98 0.52
N ASP A 175 -11.51 9.92 1.07
CA ASP A 175 -10.09 9.76 1.37
C ASP A 175 -9.56 8.58 0.56
N THR A 176 -9.24 8.83 -0.69
CA THR A 176 -8.95 7.81 -1.70
C THR A 176 -7.49 7.37 -1.65
N GLU A 177 -7.25 6.08 -1.38
CA GLU A 177 -5.91 5.54 -1.13
C GLU A 177 -5.49 4.44 -2.11
N GLY A 178 -6.42 3.74 -2.71
CA GLY A 178 -6.13 2.69 -3.70
C GLY A 178 -6.93 2.87 -4.97
N LEU A 179 -6.35 2.47 -6.12
CA LEU A 179 -7.06 2.59 -7.38
C LEU A 179 -6.79 1.41 -8.31
N VAL A 180 -7.84 0.95 -9.01
CA VAL A 180 -7.72 0.06 -10.17
C VAL A 180 -8.64 0.53 -11.29
N ARG A 181 -8.25 0.26 -12.53
CA ARG A 181 -9.07 0.54 -13.71
C ARG A 181 -9.67 -0.74 -14.27
N ALA A 182 -11.00 -0.82 -14.31
CA ALA A 182 -11.72 -1.95 -14.84
C ALA A 182 -11.65 -1.99 -16.39
N ALA A 183 -12.00 -3.15 -16.98
CA ALA A 183 -11.93 -3.36 -18.43
C ALA A 183 -12.89 -2.47 -19.21
N ASP A 184 -14.01 -2.03 -18.62
CA ASP A 184 -14.97 -1.10 -19.22
C ASP A 184 -14.49 0.38 -19.17
N GLY A 185 -13.32 0.62 -18.57
CA GLY A 185 -12.72 1.94 -18.41
C GLY A 185 -13.16 2.70 -17.17
N SER A 186 -14.09 2.17 -16.37
CA SER A 186 -14.41 2.68 -15.03
C SER A 186 -13.26 2.43 -14.05
N PHE A 187 -13.35 3.06 -12.88
CA PHE A 187 -12.38 2.88 -11.81
C PHE A 187 -13.05 2.37 -10.54
N TRP A 188 -12.29 1.63 -9.77
CA TRP A 188 -12.62 1.31 -8.38
C TRP A 188 -11.56 1.91 -7.49
N LEU A 189 -11.99 2.54 -6.41
CA LEU A 189 -11.12 3.18 -5.44
C LEU A 189 -11.32 2.53 -4.06
N ALA A 190 -10.22 2.39 -3.34
CA ALA A 190 -10.23 2.17 -1.90
C ALA A 190 -10.33 3.51 -1.20
N ASP A 191 -11.10 3.59 -0.12
CA ASP A 191 -11.36 4.81 0.61
C ASP A 191 -11.25 4.56 2.11
N GLU A 192 -10.50 5.39 2.81
CA GLU A 192 -10.28 5.26 4.24
C GLU A 192 -11.52 5.59 5.07
N TYR A 193 -12.37 6.50 4.55
CA TYR A 193 -13.60 6.84 5.27
C TYR A 193 -14.64 5.71 5.15
N GLY A 194 -15.06 5.23 6.30
CA GLY A 194 -16.05 4.20 6.37
C GLY A 194 -15.59 2.85 6.93
N PRO A 195 -14.65 2.05 6.40
CA PRO A 195 -13.98 2.11 5.08
C PRO A 195 -14.93 1.84 3.92
N SER A 196 -14.55 2.21 2.71
CA SER A 196 -15.46 1.99 1.57
C SER A 196 -14.75 1.62 0.27
N LEU A 197 -15.50 0.97 -0.66
CA LEU A 197 -15.11 0.78 -2.05
C LEU A 197 -15.97 1.69 -2.91
N VAL A 198 -15.32 2.53 -3.73
CA VAL A 198 -16.01 3.53 -4.54
C VAL A 198 -15.90 3.17 -6.01
N HIS A 199 -17.03 2.96 -6.67
CA HIS A 199 -17.10 2.76 -8.11
C HIS A 199 -17.24 4.11 -8.81
N VAL A 200 -16.36 4.39 -9.76
CA VAL A 200 -16.23 5.69 -10.42
C VAL A 200 -16.23 5.53 -11.93
N ALA A 201 -17.03 6.31 -12.63
CA ALA A 201 -17.01 6.37 -14.09
C ALA A 201 -15.65 6.85 -14.61
N ALA A 202 -15.35 6.57 -15.87
CA ALA A 202 -14.15 7.07 -16.54
C ALA A 202 -14.00 8.61 -16.48
N SER A 203 -15.10 9.34 -16.29
CA SER A 203 -15.10 10.81 -16.14
C SER A 203 -14.75 11.33 -14.75
N GLY A 204 -14.61 10.48 -13.74
CA GLY A 204 -14.47 10.86 -12.32
C GLY A 204 -15.79 10.89 -11.53
N ARG A 205 -16.94 10.69 -12.19
CA ARG A 205 -18.24 10.70 -11.48
C ARG A 205 -18.41 9.44 -10.64
N VAL A 206 -18.71 9.60 -9.35
CA VAL A 206 -19.04 8.51 -8.43
C VAL A 206 -20.36 7.85 -8.86
N LEU A 207 -20.32 6.55 -9.07
CA LEU A 207 -21.46 5.71 -9.49
C LEU A 207 -22.13 5.04 -8.27
N ALA A 208 -21.33 4.54 -7.34
CA ALA A 208 -21.78 3.95 -6.08
C ALA A 208 -20.64 3.92 -5.06
N ARG A 209 -20.99 3.93 -3.78
CA ARG A 209 -20.08 3.73 -2.65
C ARG A 209 -20.55 2.56 -1.81
N HIS A 210 -19.72 1.53 -1.68
CA HIS A 210 -19.98 0.33 -0.91
C HIS A 210 -19.38 0.48 0.49
N VAL A 211 -20.23 0.38 1.52
CA VAL A 211 -19.88 0.62 2.92
C VAL A 211 -20.19 -0.60 3.81
N PRO A 212 -19.63 -0.68 5.02
CA PRO A 212 -19.97 -1.70 5.99
C PRO A 212 -21.46 -1.70 6.34
N LYS A 213 -22.06 -2.88 6.50
CA LYS A 213 -23.43 -3.04 6.98
C LYS A 213 -23.61 -2.34 8.32
N GLY A 214 -24.67 -1.57 8.45
CA GLY A 214 -24.96 -0.76 9.64
C GLY A 214 -24.26 0.61 9.68
N LEU A 215 -23.39 0.93 8.72
CA LEU A 215 -22.83 2.25 8.56
C LEU A 215 -23.81 3.13 7.77
N ARG A 216 -24.54 3.99 8.45
CA ARG A 216 -25.48 4.92 7.82
C ARG A 216 -24.76 6.18 7.38
N LEU A 217 -24.52 6.33 6.10
CA LEU A 217 -24.05 7.54 5.47
C LEU A 217 -25.20 8.19 4.71
N THR A 218 -25.72 9.29 5.23
CA THR A 218 -26.87 10.01 4.68
C THR A 218 -26.46 11.39 4.16
N GLY A 219 -27.25 11.95 3.25
CA GLY A 219 -26.97 13.26 2.66
C GLY A 219 -25.98 13.22 1.49
N THR A 220 -25.63 12.03 1.01
CA THR A 220 -24.79 11.86 -0.19
C THR A 220 -25.57 12.14 -1.47
N ASP A 221 -24.89 12.67 -2.46
CA ASP A 221 -25.40 12.86 -3.82
C ASP A 221 -24.87 11.75 -4.77
N TYR A 222 -24.79 10.55 -4.27
CA TYR A 222 -24.52 9.29 -5.00
C TYR A 222 -25.07 8.09 -4.19
N PRO A 223 -25.34 6.94 -4.84
CA PRO A 223 -25.81 5.75 -4.15
C PRO A 223 -24.82 5.22 -3.12
N VAL A 224 -25.29 4.90 -1.93
CA VAL A 224 -24.56 4.20 -0.87
C VAL A 224 -25.15 2.81 -0.69
N VAL A 225 -24.31 1.78 -0.72
CA VAL A 225 -24.71 0.37 -0.66
C VAL A 225 -24.05 -0.29 0.55
N GLU A 226 -24.83 -0.76 1.50
CA GLU A 226 -24.35 -1.52 2.66
C GLU A 226 -24.06 -2.96 2.28
N SER A 227 -22.90 -3.24 1.66
CA SER A 227 -22.54 -4.54 1.10
C SER A 227 -21.25 -5.15 1.68
N LEU A 228 -20.53 -4.40 2.50
CA LEU A 228 -19.31 -4.88 3.15
C LEU A 228 -19.64 -5.50 4.53
N PRO A 229 -18.79 -6.39 5.08
CA PRO A 229 -18.96 -6.92 6.43
C PRO A 229 -19.07 -5.82 7.48
N GLY A 230 -20.03 -5.94 8.40
CA GLY A 230 -20.29 -4.93 9.43
C GLY A 230 -19.14 -4.71 10.41
N ILE A 231 -18.32 -5.75 10.63
CA ILE A 231 -17.15 -5.67 11.51
C ILE A 231 -16.15 -4.60 11.07
N LEU A 232 -16.09 -4.27 9.78
CA LEU A 232 -15.18 -3.25 9.25
C LEU A 232 -15.45 -1.86 9.81
N ALA A 233 -16.64 -1.62 10.35
CA ALA A 233 -16.94 -0.40 11.09
C ALA A 233 -16.08 -0.23 12.38
N LYS A 234 -15.35 -1.29 12.80
CA LYS A 234 -14.37 -1.27 13.88
C LYS A 234 -12.96 -0.82 13.44
N ARG A 235 -12.80 -0.31 12.20
CA ARG A 235 -11.50 0.23 11.77
C ARG A 235 -10.95 1.25 12.77
N LYS A 236 -9.63 1.35 12.88
CA LYS A 236 -9.02 2.51 13.53
C LYS A 236 -9.37 3.77 12.74
N ILE A 237 -9.54 4.89 13.43
CA ILE A 237 -9.72 6.19 12.77
C ILE A 237 -8.52 6.42 11.85
N ASN A 238 -8.76 6.86 10.63
CA ASN A 238 -7.76 7.09 9.60
C ASN A 238 -6.92 5.83 9.27
N ARG A 239 -7.55 4.66 9.21
CA ARG A 239 -6.96 3.36 8.88
C ARG A 239 -8.01 2.45 8.23
N GLY A 240 -8.67 2.96 7.17
CA GLY A 240 -9.67 2.23 6.40
C GLY A 240 -9.07 1.33 5.34
N PHE A 241 -9.65 1.31 4.14
CA PHE A 241 -9.04 0.63 3.00
C PHE A 241 -7.94 1.48 2.39
N GLU A 242 -6.81 0.84 2.13
CA GLU A 242 -5.64 1.45 1.54
C GLU A 242 -5.29 0.77 0.21
N GLY A 243 -4.86 -0.48 0.23
CA GLY A 243 -4.48 -1.20 -0.97
C GLY A 243 -5.67 -1.79 -1.72
N LEU A 244 -5.61 -1.72 -3.07
CA LEU A 244 -6.65 -2.29 -3.94
C LEU A 244 -6.03 -3.01 -5.14
N ALA A 245 -6.36 -4.30 -5.31
CA ALA A 245 -5.93 -5.10 -6.47
C ALA A 245 -7.12 -5.49 -7.34
N LEU A 246 -6.90 -5.53 -8.66
CA LEU A 246 -7.83 -6.11 -9.64
C LEU A 246 -7.32 -7.49 -10.07
N LEU A 247 -8.08 -8.52 -9.75
CA LEU A 247 -7.80 -9.90 -10.17
C LEU A 247 -8.15 -10.11 -11.66
N PRO A 248 -7.52 -11.11 -12.31
CA PRO A 248 -7.79 -11.39 -13.73
C PRO A 248 -9.24 -11.77 -14.07
N ASP A 249 -10.03 -12.20 -13.09
CA ASP A 249 -11.45 -12.53 -13.24
C ASP A 249 -12.39 -11.34 -13.02
N GLY A 250 -11.82 -10.16 -12.71
CA GLY A 250 -12.57 -8.93 -12.49
C GLY A 250 -12.99 -8.69 -11.04
N ASP A 251 -12.73 -9.62 -10.13
CA ASP A 251 -12.91 -9.40 -8.71
C ASP A 251 -11.83 -8.45 -8.16
N LEU A 252 -12.16 -7.74 -7.09
CA LEU A 252 -11.24 -6.84 -6.37
C LEU A 252 -10.73 -7.51 -5.11
N VAL A 253 -9.52 -7.17 -4.69
CA VAL A 253 -9.05 -7.46 -3.33
C VAL A 253 -8.66 -6.15 -2.67
N ALA A 254 -9.39 -5.78 -1.62
CA ALA A 254 -9.13 -4.60 -0.80
C ALA A 254 -8.45 -4.99 0.51
N ALA A 255 -7.46 -4.22 0.94
CA ALA A 255 -6.78 -4.40 2.22
C ALA A 255 -7.20 -3.32 3.21
N VAL A 256 -7.57 -3.73 4.42
CA VAL A 256 -7.64 -2.80 5.55
C VAL A 256 -6.22 -2.46 5.96
N GLN A 257 -5.92 -1.16 6.06
CA GLN A 257 -4.56 -0.66 6.30
C GLN A 257 -3.91 -1.24 7.56
N SER A 258 -4.70 -1.44 8.61
CA SER A 258 -4.22 -1.89 9.93
C SER A 258 -5.23 -2.86 10.57
N PRO A 259 -4.84 -3.61 11.63
CA PRO A 259 -5.78 -4.39 12.42
C PRO A 259 -6.94 -3.55 12.94
N LEU A 260 -8.13 -4.12 12.99
CA LEU A 260 -9.32 -3.43 13.51
C LEU A 260 -9.18 -3.13 15.01
N SER A 261 -9.83 -2.08 15.51
CA SER A 261 -10.01 -1.83 16.95
C SER A 261 -11.09 -2.75 17.52
N ASN A 262 -10.84 -4.07 17.50
CA ASN A 262 -11.78 -5.08 17.93
C ASN A 262 -11.16 -6.06 18.94
N PRO A 263 -11.67 -6.18 20.17
CA PRO A 263 -12.86 -5.50 20.70
C PRO A 263 -12.66 -3.99 20.94
N ASP A 264 -11.42 -3.53 21.13
CA ASP A 264 -11.06 -2.17 21.47
C ASP A 264 -9.76 -1.70 20.79
N THR A 265 -9.38 -0.44 21.04
CA THR A 265 -8.19 0.19 20.47
C THR A 265 -6.89 -0.49 20.91
N ALA A 266 -6.80 -0.99 22.16
CA ALA A 266 -5.60 -1.62 22.69
C ALA A 266 -5.34 -2.97 21.99
N ALA A 267 -6.40 -3.76 21.77
CA ALA A 267 -6.34 -5.01 21.01
C ALA A 267 -5.87 -4.75 19.57
N GLY A 268 -6.45 -3.75 18.91
CA GLY A 268 -6.02 -3.37 17.57
C GLY A 268 -4.58 -2.85 17.50
N ALA A 269 -4.13 -2.07 18.49
CA ALA A 269 -2.78 -1.51 18.51
C ALA A 269 -1.69 -2.59 18.69
N SER A 270 -1.97 -3.62 19.49
CA SER A 270 -1.04 -4.73 19.74
C SER A 270 -1.10 -5.84 18.68
N SER A 271 -2.15 -5.87 17.87
CA SER A 271 -2.36 -6.91 16.86
C SER A 271 -1.45 -6.75 15.65
N ARG A 272 -1.08 -7.88 15.06
CA ARG A 272 -0.43 -7.96 13.75
C ARG A 272 -1.35 -8.59 12.68
N THR A 273 -2.66 -8.71 12.94
CA THR A 273 -3.59 -9.39 12.03
C THR A 273 -4.55 -8.40 11.41
N ALA A 274 -4.34 -8.07 10.13
CA ALA A 274 -5.22 -7.26 9.30
C ALA A 274 -6.15 -8.14 8.45
N ARG A 275 -7.00 -7.53 7.63
CA ARG A 275 -7.99 -8.21 6.79
C ARG A 275 -7.82 -7.83 5.32
N LEU A 276 -7.94 -8.84 4.45
CA LEU A 276 -8.08 -8.68 3.00
C LEU A 276 -9.47 -9.15 2.61
N LEU A 277 -10.17 -8.37 1.79
CA LEU A 277 -11.51 -8.70 1.33
C LEU A 277 -11.52 -8.90 -0.18
N ARG A 278 -12.08 -10.02 -0.65
CA ARG A 278 -12.40 -10.22 -2.06
C ARG A 278 -13.82 -9.73 -2.32
N PHE A 279 -13.95 -8.72 -3.15
CA PHE A 279 -15.23 -8.13 -3.55
C PHE A 279 -15.50 -8.43 -5.03
N SER A 280 -16.70 -8.89 -5.34
CA SER A 280 -17.12 -9.11 -6.73
C SER A 280 -17.97 -7.95 -7.23
N PRO A 281 -17.46 -7.11 -8.14
CA PRO A 281 -18.24 -6.05 -8.77
C PRO A 281 -19.51 -6.58 -9.45
N ALA A 282 -19.43 -7.75 -10.09
CA ALA A 282 -20.56 -8.35 -10.77
C ALA A 282 -21.70 -8.76 -9.82
N ARG A 283 -21.38 -9.06 -8.56
CA ARG A 283 -22.36 -9.43 -7.51
C ARG A 283 -22.70 -8.23 -6.60
N GLY A 284 -21.89 -7.18 -6.61
CA GLY A 284 -21.97 -6.07 -5.68
C GLY A 284 -21.76 -6.47 -4.21
N ALA A 285 -20.95 -7.50 -3.96
CA ALA A 285 -20.80 -8.10 -2.64
C ALA A 285 -19.41 -8.68 -2.38
N VAL A 286 -19.02 -8.74 -1.10
CA VAL A 286 -17.84 -9.50 -0.65
C VAL A 286 -18.11 -11.00 -0.81
N THR A 287 -17.15 -11.70 -1.40
CA THR A 287 -17.22 -13.14 -1.66
C THR A 287 -16.25 -13.96 -0.80
N ALA A 288 -15.22 -13.31 -0.26
CA ALA A 288 -14.30 -13.90 0.71
C ALA A 288 -13.66 -12.82 1.58
N GLU A 289 -13.28 -13.20 2.78
CA GLU A 289 -12.48 -12.40 3.70
C GLU A 289 -11.33 -13.27 4.21
N TYR A 290 -10.14 -12.68 4.36
CA TYR A 290 -8.94 -13.40 4.76
C TYR A 290 -8.23 -12.66 5.88
N ALA A 291 -7.66 -13.41 6.82
CA ALA A 291 -6.74 -12.89 7.81
C ALA A 291 -5.32 -12.79 7.21
N TYR A 292 -4.72 -11.63 7.29
CA TYR A 292 -3.34 -11.36 6.90
C TYR A 292 -2.52 -11.02 8.13
N ARG A 293 -1.35 -11.64 8.30
CA ARG A 293 -0.47 -11.36 9.44
C ARG A 293 0.78 -10.62 8.99
N PHE A 294 1.00 -9.44 9.54
CA PHE A 294 2.25 -8.70 9.40
C PHE A 294 3.44 -9.47 9.96
N ASP A 295 4.62 -9.26 9.40
CA ASP A 295 5.88 -9.58 10.06
C ASP A 295 6.02 -8.74 11.35
N PRO A 296 6.86 -9.14 12.33
CA PRO A 296 7.18 -8.28 13.46
C PRO A 296 7.68 -6.90 13.00
N VAL A 297 7.26 -5.83 13.65
CA VAL A 297 7.60 -4.47 13.23
C VAL A 297 9.10 -4.25 13.12
N GLY A 298 9.90 -4.75 14.05
CA GLY A 298 11.36 -4.66 14.02
C GLY A 298 12.03 -5.44 12.88
N GLU A 299 11.31 -6.38 12.22
CA GLU A 299 11.79 -7.01 10.99
C GLU A 299 11.51 -6.15 9.76
N VAL A 300 10.37 -5.43 9.73
CA VAL A 300 10.00 -4.52 8.65
C VAL A 300 10.86 -3.26 8.73
N ASP A 301 10.95 -2.67 9.92
CA ASP A 301 11.71 -1.46 10.23
C ASP A 301 12.50 -1.66 11.53
N PRO A 302 13.80 -1.96 11.46
CA PRO A 302 14.61 -2.23 12.64
C PRO A 302 14.71 -1.07 13.65
N GLY A 303 14.33 0.14 13.26
CA GLY A 303 14.28 1.31 14.14
C GLY A 303 12.92 1.56 14.81
N GLU A 304 11.93 0.68 14.58
CA GLU A 304 10.58 0.82 15.09
C GLU A 304 10.24 -0.29 16.08
N ASN A 305 9.54 0.06 17.16
CA ASN A 305 9.10 -0.88 18.19
C ASN A 305 7.58 -0.87 18.41
N ASP A 306 6.87 0.11 17.86
CA ASP A 306 5.42 0.20 17.96
C ASP A 306 4.76 -0.61 16.84
N THR A 307 4.14 -1.73 17.22
CA THR A 307 3.40 -2.59 16.28
C THR A 307 2.28 -1.83 15.57
N SER A 308 1.72 -0.79 16.17
CA SER A 308 0.64 0.00 15.59
C SER A 308 1.06 0.84 14.38
N GLU A 309 2.38 0.99 14.13
CA GLU A 309 2.93 1.66 12.96
C GLU A 309 2.92 0.79 11.69
N LEU A 310 2.70 -0.52 11.84
CA LEU A 310 2.55 -1.41 10.68
C LEU A 310 1.30 -1.09 9.87
N LYS A 311 1.49 -1.00 8.55
CA LYS A 311 0.47 -0.65 7.56
C LYS A 311 0.56 -1.58 6.34
N ILE A 312 -0.59 -1.82 5.70
CA ILE A 312 -0.67 -2.27 4.30
C ILE A 312 -1.06 -1.04 3.50
N SER A 313 -0.24 -0.59 2.54
CA SER A 313 -0.62 0.52 1.67
C SER A 313 -0.90 0.06 0.25
N SER A 314 -0.17 -0.90 -0.28
CA SER A 314 -0.43 -1.38 -1.63
C SER A 314 -0.69 -2.88 -1.68
N VAL A 315 -1.61 -3.26 -2.55
CA VAL A 315 -1.87 -4.66 -2.91
C VAL A 315 -1.96 -4.77 -4.44
N VAL A 316 -1.17 -5.67 -5.03
CA VAL A 316 -1.12 -5.83 -6.50
C VAL A 316 -1.35 -7.27 -6.90
N ALA A 317 -2.24 -7.52 -7.85
CA ALA A 317 -2.47 -8.86 -8.39
C ALA A 317 -1.29 -9.29 -9.29
N VAL A 318 -0.71 -10.45 -8.98
CA VAL A 318 0.39 -11.07 -9.75
C VAL A 318 0.04 -12.44 -10.32
N GLY A 319 -1.21 -12.84 -10.20
CA GLY A 319 -1.77 -14.08 -10.71
C GLY A 319 -3.26 -14.15 -10.39
N ARG A 320 -3.91 -15.26 -10.73
CA ARG A 320 -5.34 -15.44 -10.51
C ARG A 320 -5.73 -15.34 -9.03
N ASP A 321 -4.95 -15.98 -8.16
CA ASP A 321 -5.18 -16.02 -6.72
C ASP A 321 -3.88 -15.64 -5.97
N ARG A 322 -3.04 -14.79 -6.56
CA ARG A 322 -1.76 -14.35 -6.00
C ARG A 322 -1.64 -12.84 -5.98
N LEU A 323 -1.18 -12.35 -4.85
CA LEU A 323 -0.98 -10.93 -4.61
C LEU A 323 0.48 -10.65 -4.23
N LEU A 324 0.94 -9.44 -4.49
CA LEU A 324 1.95 -8.77 -3.68
C LEU A 324 1.23 -7.89 -2.69
N VAL A 325 1.60 -7.99 -1.43
CA VAL A 325 1.10 -7.14 -0.35
C VAL A 325 2.30 -6.38 0.21
N GLU A 326 2.18 -5.09 0.32
CA GLU A 326 3.16 -4.24 0.96
C GLU A 326 2.91 -4.17 2.46
N GLU A 327 3.94 -4.50 3.24
CA GLU A 327 4.02 -4.22 4.67
C GLU A 327 4.97 -3.06 4.87
N ARG A 328 4.54 -1.99 5.50
CA ARG A 328 5.39 -0.83 5.73
C ARG A 328 5.21 -0.16 7.10
N THR A 329 6.20 0.63 7.45
CA THR A 329 6.13 1.81 8.30
C THR A 329 6.30 3.06 7.43
N ASP A 330 6.44 4.24 8.01
CA ASP A 330 6.74 5.44 7.21
C ASP A 330 8.18 5.44 6.66
N ARG A 331 9.09 4.61 7.22
CA ARG A 331 10.52 4.58 6.87
C ARG A 331 10.94 3.39 6.01
N ALA A 332 10.26 2.27 6.13
CA ALA A 332 10.66 1.02 5.50
C ALA A 332 9.45 0.24 4.97
N ALA A 333 9.66 -0.53 3.90
CA ALA A 333 8.64 -1.37 3.31
C ALA A 333 9.19 -2.73 2.89
N ARG A 334 8.33 -3.75 2.93
CA ARG A 334 8.58 -5.11 2.44
C ARG A 334 7.46 -5.55 1.53
N LEU A 335 7.77 -6.29 0.47
CA LEU A 335 6.77 -6.90 -0.38
C LEU A 335 6.67 -8.39 -0.11
N GLN A 336 5.49 -8.82 0.28
CA GLN A 336 5.15 -10.21 0.53
C GLN A 336 4.34 -10.78 -0.63
N ARG A 337 4.69 -11.96 -1.11
CA ARG A 337 3.80 -12.74 -1.99
C ARG A 337 2.81 -13.51 -1.12
N VAL A 338 1.54 -13.38 -1.45
CA VAL A 338 0.42 -14.01 -0.73
C VAL A 338 -0.36 -14.85 -1.72
N GLU A 339 -0.77 -16.05 -1.31
CA GLU A 339 -1.66 -16.93 -2.05
C GLU A 339 -3.06 -16.86 -1.40
N LEU A 340 -4.07 -16.48 -2.19
CA LEU A 340 -5.45 -16.51 -1.73
C LEU A 340 -5.94 -17.96 -1.69
N ASP A 341 -6.14 -18.48 -0.49
CA ASP A 341 -6.58 -19.84 -0.25
C ASP A 341 -8.04 -19.85 0.22
N GLY A 342 -8.93 -20.39 -0.58
CA GLY A 342 -10.36 -20.46 -0.25
C GLY A 342 -10.68 -21.22 1.05
N LEU A 343 -9.81 -22.14 1.47
CA LEU A 343 -9.96 -22.86 2.76
C LEU A 343 -9.70 -21.95 3.97
N ARG A 344 -9.07 -20.79 3.75
CA ARG A 344 -8.81 -19.77 4.78
C ARG A 344 -9.80 -18.60 4.74
N ASN A 345 -10.90 -18.75 4.01
CA ASN A 345 -11.96 -17.76 3.98
C ASN A 345 -12.66 -17.69 5.34
N ILE A 346 -12.62 -16.49 5.95
CA ILE A 346 -13.23 -16.20 7.26
C ILE A 346 -14.56 -15.46 7.17
N LEU A 347 -15.01 -15.10 5.97
CA LEU A 347 -16.28 -14.40 5.76
C LEU A 347 -17.45 -15.19 6.34
N GLY A 348 -18.26 -14.54 7.18
CA GLY A 348 -19.39 -15.16 7.86
C GLY A 348 -19.01 -16.19 8.92
N SER A 349 -17.73 -16.36 9.24
CA SER A 349 -17.26 -17.19 10.35
C SER A 349 -17.30 -16.42 11.67
N ARG A 350 -16.92 -17.11 12.77
CA ARG A 350 -16.76 -16.43 14.08
C ARG A 350 -15.84 -15.19 14.02
N TRP A 351 -14.89 -15.17 13.11
CA TRP A 351 -13.92 -14.07 12.98
C TRP A 351 -14.50 -12.80 12.36
N ASP A 352 -15.67 -12.92 11.73
CA ASP A 352 -16.43 -11.79 11.16
C ASP A 352 -17.51 -11.28 12.14
N ASP A 353 -17.62 -11.88 13.31
CA ASP A 353 -18.51 -11.45 14.37
C ASP A 353 -17.76 -10.56 15.40
N PRO A 354 -18.14 -9.29 15.56
CA PRO A 354 -17.49 -8.37 16.50
C PRO A 354 -17.64 -8.78 17.98
N ALA A 355 -18.56 -9.68 18.31
CA ALA A 355 -18.78 -10.18 19.67
C ALA A 355 -17.89 -11.41 20.00
N THR A 356 -17.12 -11.93 19.04
CA THR A 356 -16.26 -13.09 19.25
C THR A 356 -15.14 -12.80 20.24
N ASP A 357 -14.99 -13.66 21.24
CA ASP A 357 -13.90 -13.64 22.23
C ASP A 357 -13.12 -14.99 22.20
N PRO A 358 -11.78 -14.96 22.05
CA PRO A 358 -10.98 -13.81 21.62
C PRO A 358 -11.31 -13.42 20.18
N SER A 359 -11.22 -12.13 19.88
CA SER A 359 -11.37 -11.58 18.53
C SER A 359 -10.25 -12.07 17.59
N LEU A 360 -10.40 -11.81 16.27
CA LEU A 360 -9.33 -12.09 15.31
C LEU A 360 -8.03 -11.37 15.69
N GLU A 361 -8.14 -10.12 16.13
CA GLU A 361 -7.03 -9.24 16.50
C GLU A 361 -6.29 -9.77 17.75
N GLN A 362 -7.00 -10.45 18.66
CA GLN A 362 -6.44 -11.07 19.87
C GLN A 362 -5.99 -12.53 19.67
N SER A 363 -6.37 -13.17 18.55
CA SER A 363 -6.24 -14.62 18.38
C SER A 363 -4.80 -15.11 18.24
N GLY A 364 -3.85 -14.24 17.91
CA GLY A 364 -2.46 -14.61 17.70
C GLY A 364 -2.34 -15.71 16.64
N ASP A 365 -1.57 -16.78 16.92
CA ASP A 365 -1.31 -17.88 15.97
C ASP A 365 -2.52 -18.79 15.71
N ARG A 366 -3.62 -18.59 16.41
CA ARG A 366 -4.85 -19.38 16.22
C ARG A 366 -5.69 -18.92 15.02
N ALA A 367 -5.41 -17.73 14.46
CA ALA A 367 -6.09 -17.23 13.28
C ALA A 367 -5.69 -18.03 12.03
N PRO A 368 -6.63 -18.32 11.11
CA PRO A 368 -6.34 -18.99 9.85
C PRO A 368 -5.72 -18.02 8.82
N VAL A 369 -4.54 -17.50 9.11
CA VAL A 369 -3.86 -16.51 8.28
C VAL A 369 -3.40 -17.07 6.94
N LEU A 370 -3.41 -16.24 5.89
CA LEU A 370 -2.88 -16.60 4.58
C LEU A 370 -1.37 -16.87 4.64
N PRO A 371 -0.87 -17.88 3.90
CA PRO A 371 0.56 -18.08 3.75
C PRO A 371 1.17 -16.95 2.95
N LYS A 372 2.35 -16.51 3.37
CA LYS A 372 3.10 -15.46 2.66
C LYS A 372 4.58 -15.78 2.59
N ARG A 373 5.28 -15.13 1.66
CA ARG A 373 6.74 -15.19 1.54
C ARG A 373 7.31 -13.86 1.10
N LEU A 374 8.42 -13.48 1.67
CA LEU A 374 9.13 -12.25 1.31
C LEU A 374 9.62 -12.34 -0.15
N VAL A 375 9.33 -11.31 -0.93
CA VAL A 375 9.82 -11.11 -2.30
C VAL A 375 11.00 -10.17 -2.31
N VAL A 376 10.87 -9.03 -1.63
CA VAL A 376 11.91 -8.01 -1.52
C VAL A 376 11.72 -7.17 -0.26
N ASP A 377 12.83 -6.83 0.37
CA ASP A 377 12.92 -5.84 1.44
C ASP A 377 13.36 -4.52 0.78
N LEU A 378 12.40 -3.61 0.57
CA LEU A 378 12.61 -2.33 -0.09
C LEU A 378 13.46 -1.38 0.75
N GLY A 379 13.41 -1.50 2.08
CA GLY A 379 14.25 -0.75 3.00
C GLY A 379 15.75 -1.01 2.80
N LYS A 380 16.11 -2.14 2.15
CA LYS A 380 17.51 -2.49 1.79
C LYS A 380 17.88 -2.14 0.35
N VAL A 381 16.95 -1.58 -0.43
CA VAL A 381 17.21 -1.21 -1.84
C VAL A 381 17.57 0.26 -1.90
N LYS A 382 18.85 0.55 -2.12
CA LYS A 382 19.35 1.92 -2.20
C LYS A 382 18.62 2.71 -3.28
N GLY A 383 18.09 3.89 -2.92
CA GLY A 383 17.41 4.83 -3.83
C GLY A 383 15.89 4.65 -3.90
N VAL A 384 15.32 3.70 -3.17
CA VAL A 384 13.88 3.66 -2.92
C VAL A 384 13.54 4.74 -1.90
N PRO A 385 12.57 5.64 -2.17
CA PRO A 385 12.14 6.64 -1.19
C PRO A 385 11.40 6.01 -0.01
N GLN A 386 11.27 6.75 1.07
CA GLN A 386 10.40 6.39 2.19
C GLN A 386 8.92 6.55 1.80
N LYS A 387 8.02 6.04 2.63
CA LYS A 387 6.57 6.17 2.48
C LYS A 387 6.09 5.78 1.07
N ILE A 388 6.55 4.61 0.58
CA ILE A 388 5.99 4.01 -0.62
C ILE A 388 4.54 3.63 -0.31
N GLU A 389 3.62 4.01 -1.20
CA GLU A 389 2.20 3.66 -1.08
C GLU A 389 1.65 3.08 -2.38
N GLY A 390 2.15 3.54 -3.54
CA GLY A 390 1.70 3.00 -4.81
C GLY A 390 2.69 2.03 -5.44
N ILE A 391 2.21 0.87 -5.89
CA ILE A 391 3.01 -0.18 -6.53
C ILE A 391 2.33 -0.70 -7.79
N ALA A 392 3.03 -0.66 -8.93
CA ALA A 392 2.59 -1.30 -10.17
C ALA A 392 3.59 -2.35 -10.65
N VAL A 393 3.08 -3.45 -11.19
CA VAL A 393 3.90 -4.44 -11.92
C VAL A 393 4.03 -3.99 -13.36
N SER A 394 5.15 -3.37 -13.70
CA SER A 394 5.44 -2.84 -15.04
C SER A 394 6.20 -3.81 -15.96
N GLY A 395 6.60 -4.98 -15.43
CA GLY A 395 7.25 -6.03 -16.22
C GLY A 395 7.46 -7.31 -15.40
N ARG A 396 7.88 -8.38 -16.09
CA ARG A 396 8.10 -9.69 -15.41
C ARG A 396 9.03 -9.61 -14.20
N HIS A 397 10.01 -8.72 -14.23
CA HIS A 397 11.00 -8.50 -13.18
C HIS A 397 11.01 -7.04 -12.71
N THR A 398 9.98 -6.26 -13.01
CA THR A 398 10.03 -4.81 -12.84
C THR A 398 8.81 -4.33 -12.09
N LEU A 399 9.06 -3.55 -11.05
CA LEU A 399 8.06 -2.80 -10.31
C LEU A 399 8.26 -1.30 -10.57
N THR A 400 7.17 -0.57 -10.62
CA THR A 400 7.15 0.88 -10.53
C THR A 400 6.53 1.24 -9.17
N LEU A 401 7.25 2.03 -8.39
CA LEU A 401 6.85 2.44 -7.04
C LEU A 401 6.70 3.95 -7.01
N VAL A 402 5.78 4.44 -6.23
CA VAL A 402 5.62 5.88 -5.95
C VAL A 402 5.46 6.10 -4.45
N ASN A 403 6.10 7.16 -3.93
CA ASN A 403 5.88 7.57 -2.55
C ASN A 403 4.73 8.59 -2.46
N ASP A 404 4.01 8.54 -1.37
CA ASP A 404 3.24 9.69 -0.94
C ASP A 404 4.16 10.71 -0.23
N ASN A 405 3.99 11.99 -0.54
CA ASN A 405 4.76 13.08 0.06
C ASN A 405 3.88 14.02 0.91
N ASP A 406 2.64 13.61 1.21
CA ASP A 406 1.68 14.39 2.01
C ASP A 406 1.54 15.86 1.52
N PHE A 407 1.61 16.13 0.22
CA PHE A 407 1.63 17.49 -0.35
C PHE A 407 2.73 18.39 0.20
N GLY A 408 3.82 17.83 0.72
CA GLY A 408 4.87 18.56 1.41
C GLY A 408 4.49 19.01 2.82
N MET A 409 3.37 18.53 3.35
CA MET A 409 2.89 18.83 4.70
C MET A 409 3.76 18.17 5.77
N THR A 410 3.76 18.76 6.94
CA THR A 410 4.27 18.18 8.20
C THR A 410 3.22 18.35 9.28
N ASP A 411 3.27 17.52 10.30
CA ASP A 411 2.43 17.68 11.49
C ASP A 411 2.99 18.77 12.41
N GLY A 412 2.10 19.37 13.20
CA GLY A 412 2.46 20.33 14.24
C GLY A 412 2.12 21.78 13.89
N PRO A 413 2.30 22.68 14.87
CA PRO A 413 1.96 24.10 14.71
C PRO A 413 2.89 24.83 13.71
N ASP A 414 4.12 24.31 13.51
CA ASP A 414 5.13 24.93 12.64
C ASP A 414 4.97 24.52 11.17
N ALA A 415 3.92 23.75 10.81
CA ALA A 415 3.61 23.39 9.42
C ALA A 415 3.33 24.62 8.52
N PHE A 416 2.95 25.75 9.13
CA PHE A 416 2.71 27.01 8.45
C PHE A 416 3.47 28.15 9.14
N ASP A 417 3.98 29.09 8.33
CA ASP A 417 4.63 30.30 8.83
C ASP A 417 3.60 31.32 9.37
N ASP A 418 4.08 32.42 9.94
CA ASP A 418 3.26 33.53 10.50
C ASP A 418 2.32 34.18 9.47
N ARG A 419 2.52 33.94 8.17
CA ARG A 419 1.66 34.41 7.09
C ARG A 419 0.66 33.36 6.63
N GLY A 420 0.63 32.18 7.28
CA GLY A 420 -0.20 31.05 6.92
C GLY A 420 0.22 30.37 5.62
N ARG A 421 1.51 30.41 5.26
CA ARG A 421 2.08 29.71 4.11
C ARG A 421 2.79 28.45 4.55
N LEU A 422 2.65 27.38 3.79
CA LEU A 422 3.25 26.08 4.08
C LEU A 422 4.78 26.18 4.22
N VAL A 423 5.29 25.63 5.31
CA VAL A 423 6.70 25.27 5.48
C VAL A 423 6.90 23.88 4.87
N ASP A 424 7.27 23.87 3.59
CA ASP A 424 7.38 22.62 2.79
C ASP A 424 8.42 21.66 3.38
N SER A 425 8.06 20.41 3.56
CA SER A 425 8.96 19.33 4.03
C SER A 425 10.16 19.11 3.10
N GLY A 426 10.08 19.55 1.84
CA GLY A 426 11.10 19.35 0.82
C GLY A 426 11.11 17.91 0.24
N VAL A 427 10.21 17.04 0.66
CA VAL A 427 10.09 15.68 0.12
C VAL A 427 9.34 15.71 -1.20
N PRO A 428 9.96 15.35 -2.34
CA PRO A 428 9.28 15.33 -3.62
C PRO A 428 8.45 14.04 -3.80
N THR A 429 7.36 14.11 -4.55
CA THR A 429 6.76 12.92 -5.14
C THR A 429 7.75 12.31 -6.13
N THR A 430 8.14 11.07 -5.91
CA THR A 430 9.16 10.36 -6.66
C THR A 430 8.64 9.02 -7.14
N VAL A 431 8.78 8.74 -8.42
CA VAL A 431 8.49 7.44 -9.02
C VAL A 431 9.80 6.73 -9.29
N VAL A 432 9.97 5.52 -8.75
CA VAL A 432 11.16 4.71 -8.99
C VAL A 432 10.81 3.42 -9.71
N THR A 433 11.68 2.99 -10.60
CA THR A 433 11.63 1.68 -11.25
C THR A 433 12.60 0.74 -10.55
N VAL A 434 12.08 -0.36 -10.02
CA VAL A 434 12.88 -1.37 -9.31
C VAL A 434 12.90 -2.66 -10.12
N ARG A 435 14.09 -3.14 -10.45
CA ARG A 435 14.31 -4.45 -11.08
C ARG A 435 14.60 -5.50 -10.02
N LEU A 436 13.84 -6.58 -10.04
CA LEU A 436 14.00 -7.74 -9.17
C LEU A 436 14.81 -8.84 -9.90
N ARG A 437 15.60 -9.61 -9.15
CA ARG A 437 16.31 -10.78 -9.68
C ARG A 437 15.33 -11.91 -10.00
N THR A 438 14.33 -12.11 -9.18
CA THR A 438 13.29 -13.11 -9.39
C THR A 438 12.06 -12.52 -10.07
N ALA A 439 11.36 -13.34 -10.85
CA ALA A 439 10.11 -12.89 -11.49
C ALA A 439 9.03 -12.55 -10.45
N VAL A 440 8.28 -11.50 -10.74
CA VAL A 440 7.14 -11.05 -9.93
C VAL A 440 5.93 -11.95 -10.18
N ARG A 441 5.71 -12.33 -11.45
CA ARG A 441 4.58 -13.15 -11.95
C ARG A 441 5.02 -14.57 -12.22
#